data_05ab59b08c1ab629ebeb9dd530ae1445
#
_entry.id   05ab59b08c1ab629ebeb9dd530ae1445
#
_cell.length_a   1.000
_cell.length_b   1.000
_cell.length_c   1.000
_cell.angle_alpha   90.00
_cell.angle_beta   90.00
_cell.angle_gamma   90.00
#
_symmetry.space_group_name_H-M   'P 1'
#
loop_
_entity.id
_entity.type
_entity.pdbx_description
1 polymer ?
#
loop_
_entity_poly.entity_id
_entity_poly.type
_entity_poly.pdbx_seq_one_letter_code
_entity_poly.pdbx_strand_id
1 'polypeptide(L)'
;KASKHRPALSSTPSTWIAKPNIRGFGQVWNSAVNEAIMMRTVTYCGLGAAEVFFEPVSRACIVKRFDRVPGPNHSVTRLTQYDFCQLSGTVSSKKYEVEGGPGIAQCAALIRQYSTKPAVDLKRFYEWIFFQ
;
A
#
# COMPACT_ATOMS: atom_id res chain seq x y z
N LYS A 1 22.53 -14.94 -11.46
CA LYS A 1 21.77 -16.15 -11.07
C LYS A 1 20.32 -15.72 -10.89
N ALA A 2 19.43 -16.13 -11.81
CA ALA A 2 18.02 -15.85 -11.73
C ALA A 2 17.44 -16.57 -10.49
N SER A 3 16.88 -15.81 -9.56
CA SER A 3 16.12 -16.35 -8.44
C SER A 3 14.87 -17.02 -9.02
N LYS A 4 14.79 -18.34 -8.94
CA LYS A 4 13.58 -19.06 -9.29
C LYS A 4 12.46 -18.66 -8.33
N HIS A 5 11.51 -17.88 -8.81
CA HIS A 5 10.25 -17.66 -8.11
C HIS A 5 9.57 -19.02 -7.92
N ARG A 6 9.59 -19.54 -6.72
CA ARG A 6 8.72 -20.67 -6.35
C ARG A 6 7.28 -20.14 -6.23
N PRO A 7 6.30 -20.78 -6.88
CA PRO A 7 4.91 -20.46 -6.60
C PRO A 7 4.65 -20.73 -5.11
N ALA A 8 3.93 -19.80 -4.46
CA ALA A 8 3.53 -20.00 -3.07
C ALA A 8 2.73 -21.31 -2.96
N LEU A 9 3.13 -22.19 -2.06
CA LEU A 9 2.33 -23.34 -1.69
C LEU A 9 0.96 -22.83 -1.22
N SER A 10 -0.12 -23.47 -1.61
CA SER A 10 -1.51 -23.01 -1.44
C SER A 10 -1.93 -22.64 0.00
N SER A 11 -1.13 -22.97 1.00
CA SER A 11 -1.36 -22.68 2.42
C SER A 11 -0.54 -21.51 2.98
N THR A 12 0.49 -21.03 2.26
CA THR A 12 1.36 -19.96 2.79
C THR A 12 0.90 -18.60 2.25
N PRO A 13 0.61 -17.60 3.13
CA PRO A 13 0.22 -16.28 2.69
C PRO A 13 1.31 -15.60 1.86
N SER A 14 0.93 -14.94 0.77
CA SER A 14 1.85 -14.13 -0.02
C SER A 14 2.38 -12.96 0.80
N THR A 15 3.69 -12.74 0.76
CA THR A 15 4.37 -11.58 1.39
C THR A 15 4.58 -10.42 0.42
N TRP A 16 4.24 -10.61 -0.85
CA TRP A 16 4.34 -9.62 -1.92
C TRP A 16 3.05 -9.55 -2.72
N ILE A 17 2.79 -8.39 -3.31
CA ILE A 17 1.68 -8.16 -4.25
C ILE A 17 2.30 -7.79 -5.60
N ALA A 18 1.86 -8.48 -6.67
CA ALA A 18 2.17 -8.10 -8.03
C ALA A 18 1.03 -7.26 -8.60
N LYS A 19 1.34 -6.03 -9.03
CA LYS A 19 0.41 -5.09 -9.64
C LYS A 19 0.79 -4.89 -11.10
N PRO A 20 0.11 -5.54 -12.04
CA PRO A 20 0.33 -5.33 -13.47
C PRO A 20 -0.17 -3.94 -13.89
N ASN A 21 0.20 -3.52 -15.10
CA ASN A 21 -0.34 -2.30 -15.68
C ASN A 21 -1.88 -2.33 -15.70
N ILE A 22 -2.50 -1.20 -15.34
CA ILE A 22 -3.95 -1.02 -15.47
C ILE A 22 -4.32 -1.09 -16.95
N ARG A 23 -5.30 -1.91 -17.27
CA ARG A 23 -5.85 -2.08 -18.63
C ARG A 23 -7.25 -1.47 -18.68
N GLY A 24 -7.60 -0.89 -19.82
CA GLY A 24 -8.97 -0.39 -20.06
C GLY A 24 -9.20 1.09 -19.79
N PHE A 25 -8.23 1.81 -19.24
CA PHE A 25 -8.28 3.27 -19.16
C PHE A 25 -7.31 3.86 -20.19
N GLY A 26 -7.83 4.37 -21.29
CA GLY A 26 -7.04 4.81 -22.46
C GLY A 26 -6.00 5.91 -22.19
N GLN A 27 -6.00 6.52 -21.00
CA GLN A 27 -5.07 7.58 -20.60
C GLN A 27 -4.07 7.12 -19.52
N VAL A 28 -4.15 5.91 -19.00
CA VAL A 28 -3.25 5.40 -17.96
C VAL A 28 -2.22 4.46 -18.58
N TRP A 29 -1.01 4.97 -18.76
CA TRP A 29 0.09 4.21 -19.38
C TRP A 29 1.14 3.90 -18.31
N ASN A 30 1.74 2.70 -18.41
CA ASN A 30 2.85 2.32 -17.53
C ASN A 30 2.58 2.50 -16.02
N SER A 31 1.34 2.26 -15.58
CA SER A 31 0.94 2.45 -14.17
C SER A 31 1.85 1.70 -13.20
N ALA A 32 2.30 0.49 -13.55
CA ALA A 32 3.21 -0.30 -12.72
C ALA A 32 4.60 0.34 -12.58
N VAL A 33 5.15 0.90 -13.67
CA VAL A 33 6.43 1.64 -13.63
C VAL A 33 6.26 2.92 -12.81
N ASN A 34 5.18 3.65 -13.06
CA ASN A 34 4.89 4.89 -12.34
C ASN A 34 4.76 4.63 -10.84
N GLU A 35 4.02 3.60 -10.42
CA GLU A 35 3.90 3.23 -9.00
C GLU A 35 5.27 2.91 -8.40
N ALA A 36 6.11 2.13 -9.09
CA ALA A 36 7.43 1.79 -8.60
C ALA A 36 8.34 3.02 -8.47
N ILE A 37 8.29 3.96 -9.43
CA ILE A 37 9.06 5.21 -9.38
C ILE A 37 8.58 6.07 -8.21
N MET A 38 7.27 6.31 -8.09
CA MET A 38 6.70 7.15 -7.05
C MET A 38 7.03 6.61 -5.65
N MET A 39 6.86 5.33 -5.41
CA MET A 39 7.18 4.70 -4.13
C MET A 39 8.67 4.81 -3.77
N ARG A 40 9.56 4.68 -4.76
CA ARG A 40 11.01 4.87 -4.55
C ARG A 40 11.35 6.35 -4.28
N THR A 41 10.70 7.28 -4.98
CA THR A 41 10.87 8.72 -4.74
C THR A 41 10.43 9.09 -3.32
N VAL A 42 9.30 8.58 -2.84
CA VAL A 42 8.84 8.74 -1.46
C VAL A 42 9.92 8.29 -0.47
N THR A 43 10.48 7.10 -0.70
CA THR A 43 11.56 6.57 0.16
C THR A 43 12.81 7.46 0.10
N TYR A 44 13.17 7.95 -1.07
CA TYR A 44 14.30 8.85 -1.25
C TYR A 44 14.10 10.21 -0.55
N CYS A 45 12.85 10.69 -0.49
CA CYS A 45 12.47 11.89 0.26
C CYS A 45 12.41 11.66 1.79
N GLY A 46 12.76 10.49 2.29
CA GLY A 46 12.76 10.17 3.72
C GLY A 46 11.38 9.83 4.28
N LEU A 47 10.36 9.70 3.42
CA LEU A 47 9.03 9.25 3.82
C LEU A 47 8.99 7.71 3.84
N GLY A 48 8.26 7.14 4.79
CA GLY A 48 8.10 5.69 4.89
C GLY A 48 7.22 5.16 3.76
N ALA A 49 7.77 4.28 2.93
CA ALA A 49 7.02 3.57 1.88
C ALA A 49 7.29 2.07 1.95
N ALA A 50 6.39 1.28 1.36
CA ALA A 50 6.63 -0.14 1.18
C ALA A 50 7.81 -0.36 0.22
N GLU A 51 8.58 -1.41 0.46
CA GLU A 51 9.63 -1.85 -0.46
C GLU A 51 8.99 -2.26 -1.80
N VAL A 52 9.53 -1.71 -2.90
CA VAL A 52 9.00 -1.98 -4.24
C VAL A 52 10.12 -2.18 -5.25
N PHE A 53 9.81 -2.94 -6.29
CA PHE A 53 10.60 -3.00 -7.50
C PHE A 53 9.73 -3.22 -8.72
N PHE A 54 10.21 -2.81 -9.88
CA PHE A 54 9.57 -3.09 -11.16
C PHE A 54 10.15 -4.38 -11.74
N GLU A 55 9.28 -5.33 -12.07
CA GLU A 55 9.63 -6.58 -12.72
C GLU A 55 9.38 -6.45 -14.25
N PRO A 56 10.46 -6.42 -15.07
CA PRO A 56 10.35 -6.05 -16.49
C PRO A 56 9.70 -7.11 -17.38
N VAL A 57 9.78 -8.40 -17.03
CA VAL A 57 9.22 -9.48 -17.85
C VAL A 57 7.71 -9.49 -17.78
N SER A 58 7.14 -9.45 -16.58
CA SER A 58 5.70 -9.36 -16.37
C SER A 58 5.15 -7.93 -16.45
N ARG A 59 6.05 -6.93 -16.49
CA ARG A 59 5.74 -5.50 -16.47
C ARG A 59 4.85 -5.13 -15.27
N ALA A 60 5.18 -5.66 -14.11
CA ALA A 60 4.43 -5.46 -12.88
C ALA A 60 5.25 -4.70 -11.83
N CYS A 61 4.58 -3.87 -11.04
CA CYS A 61 5.12 -3.34 -9.79
C CYS A 61 4.95 -4.42 -8.71
N ILE A 62 6.05 -4.83 -8.10
CA ILE A 62 6.06 -5.81 -7.02
C ILE A 62 6.22 -5.05 -5.71
N VAL A 63 5.21 -5.16 -4.84
CA VAL A 63 5.13 -4.42 -3.57
C VAL A 63 5.20 -5.39 -2.40
N LYS A 64 6.10 -5.14 -1.47
CA LYS A 64 6.19 -5.91 -0.23
C LYS A 64 5.03 -5.57 0.70
N ARG A 65 4.38 -6.59 1.22
CA ARG A 65 3.26 -6.41 2.14
C ARG A 65 3.76 -6.09 3.54
N PHE A 66 3.33 -4.97 4.09
CA PHE A 66 3.63 -4.58 5.47
C PHE A 66 2.79 -5.36 6.51
N ASP A 67 1.65 -5.91 6.07
CA ASP A 67 0.73 -6.69 6.90
C ASP A 67 1.07 -8.20 6.94
N ARG A 68 2.29 -8.56 6.57
CA ARG A 68 2.81 -9.92 6.57
C ARG A 68 4.16 -9.97 7.27
N VAL A 69 4.18 -10.56 8.45
CA VAL A 69 5.40 -10.70 9.25
C VAL A 69 5.93 -12.12 9.09
N PRO A 70 7.11 -12.28 8.47
CA PRO A 70 7.76 -13.59 8.40
C PRO A 70 8.12 -14.10 9.80
N GLY A 71 7.84 -15.34 10.07
CA GLY A 71 8.16 -16.03 11.30
C GLY A 71 9.09 -17.23 11.06
N PRO A 72 9.42 -18.01 12.12
CA PRO A 72 10.24 -19.20 12.01
C PRO A 72 9.55 -20.27 11.14
N ASN A 73 10.34 -21.19 10.60
CA ASN A 73 9.86 -22.32 9.78
C ASN A 73 8.99 -21.89 8.58
N HIS A 74 9.34 -20.77 7.92
CA HIS A 74 8.59 -20.19 6.78
C HIS A 74 7.12 -19.83 7.11
N SER A 75 6.77 -19.70 8.38
CA SER A 75 5.46 -19.20 8.78
C SER A 75 5.31 -17.72 8.44
N VAL A 76 4.07 -17.28 8.23
CA VAL A 76 3.76 -15.86 7.98
C VAL A 76 2.56 -15.46 8.83
N THR A 77 2.78 -14.53 9.74
CA THR A 77 1.70 -13.94 10.53
C THR A 77 1.04 -12.82 9.75
N ARG A 78 -0.30 -12.82 9.72
CA ARG A 78 -1.10 -11.74 9.14
C ARG A 78 -1.42 -10.71 10.23
N LEU A 79 -1.06 -9.46 9.99
CA LEU A 79 -1.50 -8.35 10.83
C LEU A 79 -2.87 -7.87 10.35
N THR A 80 -3.76 -7.61 11.29
CA THR A 80 -5.05 -6.98 10.99
C THR A 80 -4.80 -5.52 10.62
N GLN A 81 -5.43 -5.06 9.56
CA GLN A 81 -5.36 -3.67 9.11
C GLN A 81 -6.75 -3.18 8.76
N TYR A 82 -6.98 -1.90 8.94
CA TYR A 82 -8.19 -1.22 8.53
C TYR A 82 -7.83 0.01 7.71
N ASP A 83 -8.52 0.22 6.60
CA ASP A 83 -8.45 1.49 5.88
C ASP A 83 -9.38 2.53 6.49
N PHE A 84 -9.27 3.79 6.05
CA PHE A 84 -10.10 4.87 6.58
C PHE A 84 -11.59 4.70 6.27
N CYS A 85 -11.95 4.05 5.16
CA CYS A 85 -13.36 3.74 4.87
C CYS A 85 -13.91 2.73 5.88
N GLN A 86 -13.16 1.68 6.19
CA GLN A 86 -13.54 0.69 7.19
C GLN A 86 -13.68 1.31 8.59
N LEU A 87 -12.72 2.17 8.99
CA LEU A 87 -12.76 2.86 10.29
C LEU A 87 -13.91 3.87 10.39
N SER A 88 -14.31 4.49 9.28
CA SER A 88 -15.44 5.43 9.24
C SER A 88 -16.80 4.76 9.02
N GLY A 89 -16.84 3.45 8.78
CA GLY A 89 -18.05 2.74 8.40
C GLY A 89 -18.54 3.08 6.99
N THR A 90 -17.69 3.66 6.15
CA THR A 90 -18.02 4.03 4.77
C THR A 90 -17.84 2.82 3.85
N VAL A 91 -18.81 2.62 2.95
CA VAL A 91 -18.73 1.52 1.97
C VAL A 91 -17.64 1.79 0.92
N SER A 92 -17.00 0.75 0.44
CA SER A 92 -15.86 0.84 -0.50
C SER A 92 -16.20 1.51 -1.84
N SER A 93 -17.48 1.56 -2.23
CA SER A 93 -17.95 2.28 -3.42
C SER A 93 -17.91 3.81 -3.27
N LYS A 94 -17.79 4.31 -2.04
CA LYS A 94 -17.64 5.74 -1.71
C LYS A 94 -16.22 6.01 -1.20
N LYS A 95 -15.22 5.56 -1.92
CA LYS A 95 -13.84 5.63 -1.49
C LYS A 95 -13.25 7.04 -1.50
N TYR A 96 -13.68 7.84 -2.46
CA TYR A 96 -13.17 9.20 -2.66
C TYR A 96 -14.05 10.22 -1.96
N GLU A 97 -13.43 11.32 -1.48
CA GLU A 97 -14.15 12.40 -0.77
C GLU A 97 -15.30 12.97 -1.60
N VAL A 98 -15.10 13.15 -2.92
CA VAL A 98 -16.14 13.61 -3.85
C VAL A 98 -17.34 12.65 -3.97
N GLU A 99 -17.16 11.39 -3.60
CA GLU A 99 -18.20 10.35 -3.59
C GLU A 99 -18.81 10.15 -2.20
N GLY A 100 -18.40 10.97 -1.22
CA GLY A 100 -18.83 10.90 0.18
C GLY A 100 -17.95 9.99 1.05
N GLY A 101 -16.72 9.71 0.63
CA GLY A 101 -15.68 9.07 1.43
C GLY A 101 -15.08 9.99 2.48
N PRO A 102 -14.21 9.48 3.38
CA PRO A 102 -13.63 10.28 4.44
C PRO A 102 -12.64 11.31 3.88
N GLY A 103 -12.88 12.60 4.16
CA GLY A 103 -11.97 13.69 3.84
C GLY A 103 -10.80 13.78 4.82
N ILE A 104 -9.86 14.69 4.54
CA ILE A 104 -8.62 14.86 5.32
C ILE A 104 -8.90 15.07 6.81
N ALA A 105 -9.87 15.93 7.14
CA ALA A 105 -10.20 16.22 8.54
C ALA A 105 -10.74 14.98 9.27
N GLN A 106 -11.57 14.19 8.61
CA GLN A 106 -12.11 12.95 9.17
C GLN A 106 -11.01 11.88 9.33
N CYS A 107 -10.14 11.72 8.35
CA CYS A 107 -8.97 10.83 8.46
C CYS A 107 -8.07 11.24 9.63
N ALA A 108 -7.80 12.53 9.80
CA ALA A 108 -7.02 13.03 10.93
C ALA A 108 -7.70 12.76 12.29
N ALA A 109 -9.04 12.87 12.37
CA ALA A 109 -9.80 12.52 13.57
C ALA A 109 -9.71 11.02 13.89
N LEU A 110 -9.82 10.15 12.88
CA LEU A 110 -9.66 8.70 13.03
C LEU A 110 -8.25 8.33 13.50
N ILE A 111 -7.20 8.99 12.99
CA ILE A 111 -5.83 8.79 13.48
C ILE A 111 -5.75 9.16 14.97
N ARG A 112 -6.32 10.30 15.41
CA ARG A 112 -6.33 10.68 16.82
C ARG A 112 -7.06 9.67 17.71
N GLN A 113 -8.12 9.08 17.19
CA GLN A 113 -8.96 8.12 17.92
C GLN A 113 -8.31 6.74 18.07
N TYR A 114 -7.68 6.25 17.01
CA TYR A 114 -7.25 4.84 16.95
C TYR A 114 -5.73 4.65 17.06
N SER A 115 -4.92 5.68 16.84
CA SER A 115 -3.46 5.55 16.91
C SER A 115 -2.96 5.54 18.36
N THR A 116 -1.96 4.70 18.62
CA THR A 116 -1.19 4.71 19.88
C THR A 116 -0.14 5.83 19.92
N LYS A 117 0.17 6.45 18.77
CA LYS A 117 1.13 7.55 18.61
C LYS A 117 0.57 8.66 17.71
N PRO A 118 -0.56 9.28 18.07
CA PRO A 118 -1.32 10.12 17.14
C PRO A 118 -0.54 11.30 16.58
N ALA A 119 0.35 11.92 17.36
CA ALA A 119 1.17 13.04 16.87
C ALA A 119 2.15 12.62 15.76
N VAL A 120 2.77 11.45 15.91
CA VAL A 120 3.70 10.89 14.92
C VAL A 120 2.96 10.49 13.65
N ASP A 121 1.82 9.82 13.81
CA ASP A 121 1.07 9.31 12.67
C ASP A 121 0.34 10.43 11.91
N LEU A 122 -0.13 11.49 12.62
CA LEU A 122 -0.64 12.71 11.96
C LEU A 122 0.44 13.42 11.15
N LYS A 123 1.66 13.55 11.71
CA LYS A 123 2.78 14.14 10.97
C LYS A 123 3.02 13.36 9.68
N ARG A 124 3.12 12.02 9.74
CA ARG A 124 3.30 11.16 8.56
C ARG A 124 2.14 11.27 7.58
N PHE A 125 0.91 11.30 8.08
CA PHE A 125 -0.28 11.45 7.25
C PHE A 125 -0.24 12.73 6.43
N TYR A 126 0.09 13.87 7.05
CA TYR A 126 0.21 15.14 6.35
C TYR A 126 1.41 15.19 5.41
N GLU A 127 2.55 14.62 5.78
CA GLU A 127 3.71 14.48 4.88
C GLU A 127 3.33 13.73 3.60
N TRP A 128 2.54 12.68 3.68
CA TRP A 128 2.04 11.95 2.52
C TRP A 128 1.08 12.78 1.67
N ILE A 129 0.18 13.55 2.28
CA ILE A 129 -0.74 14.44 1.56
C ILE A 129 0.03 15.52 0.79
N PHE A 130 1.05 16.11 1.40
CA PHE A 130 1.86 17.13 0.73
C PHE A 130 2.79 16.58 -0.34
N PHE A 131 3.10 15.29 -0.31
CA PHE A 131 3.89 14.63 -1.34
C PHE A 131 3.08 14.37 -2.62
N GLN A 132 1.78 14.12 -2.52
CA GLN A 132 0.89 13.83 -3.66
C GLN A 132 0.61 15.10 -4.46
#